data_0e25645a92913c6dda5220b76adee3fb
#
_entry.id   0e25645a92913c6dda5220b76adee3fb
#
_cell.length_a   1.000
_cell.length_b   1.000
_cell.length_c   1.000
_cell.angle_alpha   90.00
_cell.angle_beta   90.00
_cell.angle_gamma   90.00
#
_symmetry.space_group_name_H-M   'P 1'
#
loop_
_entity.id
_entity.type
_entity.pdbx_description
1 polymer ?
#
loop_
_entity_poly.entity_id
_entity_poly.type
_entity_poly.pdbx_seq_one_letter_code
_entity_poly.pdbx_strand_id
1 'polypeptide(L)'
;MNATHVLAILTIHTDNLPENFQEIIKHEREVIAAWKAERFLEQLFLRPTRNGAILIFKNLTEEEVNEKMKTLPLYPLMKSLEVLPLIADTAI
;
A
#
# COMPACT_ATOMS: atom_id res chain seq x y z
N MET A 1 -19.53 8.16 11.68
CA MET A 1 -19.24 8.77 10.37
C MET A 1 -18.35 7.81 9.56
N ASN A 2 -18.69 7.59 8.32
CA ASN A 2 -17.93 6.66 7.48
C ASN A 2 -16.64 7.30 6.98
N ALA A 3 -15.58 6.49 6.91
CA ALA A 3 -14.32 6.94 6.35
C ALA A 3 -14.49 7.23 4.85
N THR A 4 -13.80 8.26 4.36
CA THR A 4 -13.77 8.59 2.93
C THR A 4 -12.59 7.93 2.24
N HIS A 5 -11.52 7.67 2.98
CA HIS A 5 -10.28 7.12 2.47
C HIS A 5 -9.71 6.13 3.47
N VAL A 6 -8.78 5.30 3.01
CA VAL A 6 -8.03 4.41 3.89
C VAL A 6 -6.55 4.54 3.53
N LEU A 7 -5.73 4.75 4.54
CA LEU A 7 -4.27 4.86 4.39
C LEU A 7 -3.64 3.53 4.75
N ALA A 8 -2.72 3.05 3.92
CA ALA A 8 -1.89 1.91 4.26
C ALA A 8 -0.43 2.35 4.27
N ILE A 9 0.27 2.02 5.36
CA ILE A 9 1.70 2.31 5.50
C ILE A 9 2.41 0.97 5.60
N LEU A 10 3.27 0.68 4.63
CA LEU A 10 4.06 -0.54 4.68
C LEU A 10 5.54 -0.20 4.85
N THR A 11 6.22 -1.01 5.63
CA THR A 11 7.66 -0.94 5.78
C THR A 11 8.21 -2.35 5.57
N ILE A 12 9.28 -2.46 4.80
CA ILE A 12 9.88 -3.77 4.51
C ILE A 12 11.20 -3.92 5.26
N HIS A 13 11.57 -5.19 5.50
CA HIS A 13 12.92 -5.51 5.95
C HIS A 13 13.86 -5.27 4.78
N THR A 14 14.97 -4.56 5.04
CA THR A 14 15.98 -4.30 4.03
C THR A 14 17.21 -5.19 4.20
N ASP A 15 17.23 -5.99 5.27
CA ASP A 15 18.29 -6.95 5.52
C ASP A 15 17.97 -8.27 4.84
N ASN A 16 18.97 -8.90 4.26
CA ASN A 16 18.83 -10.23 3.65
C ASN A 16 17.72 -10.30 2.59
N LEU A 17 17.70 -9.33 1.68
CA LEU A 17 16.75 -9.36 0.59
C LEU A 17 16.97 -10.59 -0.28
N PRO A 18 15.88 -11.22 -0.78
CA PRO A 18 16.04 -12.40 -1.64
C PRO A 18 16.72 -12.03 -2.95
N GLU A 19 17.36 -13.01 -3.59
CA GLU A 19 18.07 -12.78 -4.86
C GLU A 19 17.13 -12.28 -5.96
N ASN A 20 15.88 -12.70 -5.93
CA ASN A 20 14.89 -12.27 -6.92
C ASN A 20 14.13 -11.01 -6.51
N PHE A 21 14.70 -10.21 -5.62
CA PHE A 21 14.03 -9.01 -5.11
C PHE A 21 13.58 -8.06 -6.23
N GLN A 22 14.41 -7.89 -7.27
CA GLN A 22 14.05 -7.00 -8.38
C GLN A 22 12.81 -7.51 -9.14
N GLU A 23 12.66 -8.80 -9.27
CA GLU A 23 11.47 -9.40 -9.88
C GLU A 23 10.24 -9.20 -9.01
N ILE A 24 10.41 -9.31 -7.70
CA ILE A 24 9.32 -9.05 -6.74
C ILE A 24 8.87 -7.60 -6.87
N ILE A 25 9.79 -6.65 -6.93
CA ILE A 25 9.48 -5.23 -7.10
C ILE A 25 8.75 -4.98 -8.42
N LYS A 26 9.20 -5.62 -9.49
CA LYS A 26 8.54 -5.47 -10.79
C LYS A 26 7.08 -5.93 -10.73
N HIS A 27 6.85 -7.11 -10.13
CA HIS A 27 5.50 -7.64 -9.98
C HIS A 27 4.66 -6.76 -9.06
N GLU A 28 5.25 -6.26 -7.98
CA GLU A 28 4.60 -5.34 -7.07
C GLU A 28 4.08 -4.11 -7.80
N ARG A 29 4.91 -3.52 -8.65
CA ARG A 29 4.54 -2.33 -9.42
C ARG A 29 3.41 -2.63 -10.40
N GLU A 30 3.39 -3.82 -10.99
CA GLU A 30 2.31 -4.24 -11.88
C GLU A 30 0.97 -4.34 -11.13
N VAL A 31 0.97 -4.92 -9.95
CA VAL A 31 -0.23 -5.04 -9.12
C VAL A 31 -0.75 -3.66 -8.71
N ILE A 32 0.14 -2.80 -8.26
CA ILE A 32 -0.23 -1.45 -7.82
C ILE A 32 -0.76 -0.63 -9.00
N ALA A 33 -0.15 -0.77 -10.19
CA ALA A 33 -0.61 -0.09 -11.38
C ALA A 33 -2.03 -0.52 -11.76
N ALA A 34 -2.34 -1.82 -11.61
CA ALA A 34 -3.69 -2.33 -11.83
C ALA A 34 -4.69 -1.72 -10.85
N TRP A 35 -4.32 -1.59 -9.57
CA TRP A 35 -5.18 -0.96 -8.57
C TRP A 35 -5.47 0.50 -8.91
N LYS A 36 -4.46 1.21 -9.44
CA LYS A 36 -4.64 2.60 -9.85
C LYS A 36 -5.57 2.68 -11.05
N ALA A 37 -5.42 1.78 -12.02
CA ALA A 37 -6.28 1.72 -13.19
C ALA A 37 -7.72 1.39 -12.82
N GLU A 38 -7.94 0.59 -11.80
CA GLU A 38 -9.27 0.26 -11.28
C GLU A 38 -9.86 1.37 -10.41
N ARG A 39 -9.09 2.44 -10.16
CA ARG A 39 -9.53 3.66 -9.49
C ARG A 39 -9.83 3.54 -8.00
N PHE A 40 -9.41 2.48 -7.33
CA PHE A 40 -9.52 2.47 -5.88
C PHE A 40 -8.21 2.85 -5.18
N LEU A 41 -7.09 2.88 -5.89
CA LEU A 41 -5.85 3.46 -5.36
C LEU A 41 -5.74 4.89 -5.88
N GLU A 42 -5.80 5.86 -4.97
CA GLU A 42 -5.76 7.27 -5.33
C GLU A 42 -4.34 7.79 -5.44
N GLN A 43 -3.48 7.45 -4.48
CA GLN A 43 -2.10 7.91 -4.48
C GLN A 43 -1.17 6.87 -3.90
N LEU A 44 0.07 6.90 -4.41
CA LEU A 44 1.17 6.09 -3.92
C LEU A 44 2.35 7.03 -3.64
N PHE A 45 2.87 6.96 -2.42
CA PHE A 45 4.09 7.67 -2.05
C PHE A 45 5.15 6.65 -1.69
N LEU A 46 6.37 6.83 -2.21
CA LEU A 46 7.51 6.01 -1.83
C LEU A 46 8.34 6.79 -0.81
N ARG A 47 8.86 6.09 0.18
CA ARG A 47 9.73 6.73 1.16
C ARG A 47 11.12 6.93 0.57
N PRO A 48 11.75 8.10 0.78
CA PRO A 48 13.11 8.35 0.26
C PRO A 48 14.14 7.33 0.74
N THR A 49 13.91 6.74 1.91
CA THR A 49 14.79 5.70 2.47
C THR A 49 14.65 4.35 1.77
N ARG A 50 13.70 4.24 0.83
CA ARG A 50 13.44 3.04 0.02
C ARG A 50 13.07 1.79 0.82
N ASN A 51 12.56 1.99 2.02
CA ASN A 51 12.15 0.87 2.88
C ASN A 51 10.65 0.79 3.08
N GLY A 52 9.88 1.52 2.30
CA GLY A 52 8.43 1.47 2.45
C GLY A 52 7.68 2.39 1.53
N ALA A 53 6.37 2.35 1.66
CA ALA A 53 5.46 3.14 0.84
C ALA A 53 4.21 3.48 1.64
N ILE A 54 3.52 4.52 1.18
CA ILE A 54 2.23 4.93 1.71
C ILE A 54 1.24 4.91 0.55
N LEU A 55 0.13 4.21 0.76
CA LEU A 55 -0.93 4.08 -0.26
C LEU A 55 -2.21 4.70 0.29
N ILE A 56 -2.85 5.51 -0.54
CA ILE A 56 -4.14 6.11 -0.19
C ILE A 56 -5.21 5.47 -1.07
N PHE A 57 -6.17 4.80 -0.42
CA PHE A 57 -7.27 4.13 -1.09
C PHE A 57 -8.56 4.89 -0.90
N LYS A 58 -9.48 4.74 -1.84
CA LYS A 58 -10.83 5.28 -1.76
C LYS A 58 -11.83 4.19 -2.16
N ASN A 59 -13.07 4.35 -1.71
CA ASN A 59 -14.16 3.41 -2.04
C ASN A 59 -13.93 1.98 -1.55
N LEU A 60 -13.06 1.81 -0.54
CA LEU A 60 -12.81 0.53 0.08
C LEU A 60 -12.91 0.68 1.60
N THR A 61 -13.30 -0.38 2.26
CA THR A 61 -13.26 -0.42 3.72
C THR A 61 -11.85 -0.73 4.20
N GLU A 62 -11.59 -0.44 5.47
CA GLU A 62 -10.33 -0.79 6.12
C GLU A 62 -10.02 -2.28 5.98
N GLU A 63 -11.05 -3.11 6.14
CA GLU A 63 -10.93 -4.55 6.04
C GLU A 63 -10.54 -4.98 4.61
N GLU A 64 -11.18 -4.38 3.61
CA GLU A 64 -10.87 -4.66 2.20
C GLU A 64 -9.44 -4.26 1.86
N VAL A 65 -8.97 -3.12 2.38
CA VAL A 65 -7.59 -2.68 2.16
C VAL A 65 -6.60 -3.65 2.80
N ASN A 66 -6.89 -4.10 4.03
CA ASN A 66 -6.05 -5.10 4.69
C ASN A 66 -5.91 -6.36 3.84
N GLU A 67 -7.03 -6.86 3.31
CA GLU A 67 -7.00 -8.06 2.48
C GLU A 67 -6.21 -7.84 1.19
N LYS A 68 -6.37 -6.69 0.55
CA LYS A 68 -5.62 -6.38 -0.66
C LYS A 68 -4.12 -6.28 -0.40
N MET A 69 -3.74 -5.64 0.71
CA MET A 69 -2.32 -5.50 1.04
C MET A 69 -1.65 -6.85 1.24
N LYS A 70 -2.39 -7.85 1.75
CA LYS A 70 -1.85 -9.20 1.93
C LYS A 70 -1.58 -9.91 0.60
N THR A 71 -2.16 -9.45 -0.48
CA THR A 71 -1.93 -10.05 -1.81
C THR A 71 -0.70 -9.47 -2.52
N LEU A 72 -0.10 -8.44 -1.97
CA LEU A 72 1.07 -7.82 -2.60
C LEU A 72 2.27 -8.76 -2.57
N PRO A 73 3.03 -8.82 -3.67
CA PRO A 73 4.26 -9.63 -3.70
C PRO A 73 5.25 -9.31 -2.59
N LEU A 74 5.27 -8.05 -2.13
CA LEU A 74 6.15 -7.66 -1.02
C LEU A 74 5.65 -8.05 0.35
N TYR A 75 4.41 -8.55 0.46
CA TYR A 75 3.83 -8.83 1.77
C TYR A 75 4.73 -9.70 2.66
N PRO A 76 5.33 -10.80 2.16
CA PRO A 76 6.19 -11.64 3.00
C PRO A 76 7.44 -10.92 3.51
N LEU A 77 7.82 -9.80 2.89
CA LEU A 77 9.00 -9.03 3.29
C LEU A 77 8.64 -7.84 4.16
N MET A 78 7.38 -7.63 4.46
CA MET A 78 6.96 -6.50 5.28
C MET A 78 7.36 -6.68 6.73
N LYS A 79 8.01 -5.65 7.26
CA LYS A 79 8.33 -5.54 8.68
C LYS A 79 7.11 -5.07 9.46
N SER A 80 6.34 -4.16 8.86
CA SER A 80 5.12 -3.65 9.47
C SER A 80 4.14 -3.20 8.40
N LEU A 81 2.87 -3.27 8.75
CA LEU A 81 1.78 -2.77 7.91
C LEU A 81 0.76 -2.12 8.84
N GLU A 82 0.49 -0.84 8.60
CA GLU A 82 -0.54 -0.12 9.32
C GLU A 82 -1.63 0.29 8.34
N VAL A 83 -2.88 0.09 8.73
CA VAL A 83 -4.03 0.48 7.91
C VAL A 83 -4.91 1.38 8.78
N LEU A 84 -5.14 2.59 8.31
CA LEU A 84 -5.85 3.63 9.07
C LEU A 84 -7.00 4.20 8.24
N PRO A 85 -8.21 4.27 8.80
CA PRO A 85 -9.29 4.97 8.13
C PRO A 85 -9.08 6.48 8.22
N LEU A 86 -9.47 7.19 7.18
CA LEU A 86 -9.34 8.63 7.09
C LEU A 86 -10.67 9.25 6.67
N ILE A 87 -10.90 10.46 7.13
CA ILE A 87 -12.02 11.27 6.69
C ILE A 87 -11.45 12.55 6.09
N ALA A 88 -11.75 12.79 4.81
CA ALA A 88 -11.32 14.03 4.17
C ALA A 88 -12.06 15.19 4.80
N ASP A 89 -11.31 16.19 5.26
CA ASP A 89 -11.93 17.40 5.83
C ASP A 89 -12.11 18.43 4.73
N THR A 90 -13.33 18.54 4.24
CA THR A 90 -13.67 19.45 3.15
C THR A 90 -14.07 20.85 3.64
N ALA A 91 -14.06 21.05 4.95
CA ALA A 91 -14.40 22.36 5.53
C ALA A 91 -13.19 23.31 5.57
N ILE A 92 -12.00 22.78 5.33
CA ILE A 92 -10.77 23.57 5.36
C ILE A 92 -10.30 23.91 3.97
#